data_cbb1f12224b108202785c137113a30c8
#
_entry.id   cbb1f12224b108202785c137113a30c8
#
_cell.length_a   1.000
_cell.length_b   1.000
_cell.length_c   1.000
_cell.angle_alpha   90.00
_cell.angle_beta   90.00
_cell.angle_gamma   90.00
#
_symmetry.space_group_name_H-M   'P 1'
#
loop_
_entity.id
_entity.type
_entity.pdbx_description
1 polymer ?
#
loop_
_entity_poly.entity_id
_entity_poly.type
_entity_poly.pdbx_seq_one_letter_code
_entity_poly.pdbx_strand_id
1 'polypeptide(L)'
;MKTLSKLVWPAVFAASALISINASAAPVSFTANTPTWSGAVGGSDYVYNAANGGFTDIRWGTPLSAPSGLGFNPTDTPFVANPNVAFKLGDLRHYNNPITAGTAATSVNLGLATTVADAAPANQNFSFQFLIDETTNQQPCKYPNSSTPPCDDRITFQNMTLNQFFTIAGINYTLALIGFSNDGGATTQSYFDSQEGGTNNIGLYARLTEATQVPEPGSLALLGLGLAGLVAISRRKQKSSGLAA
;
A
#
# COMPACT_ATOMS: atom_id res chain seq x y z
N MET A 1 10.19 -4.30 81.99
CA MET A 1 9.96 -3.42 80.84
C MET A 1 10.71 -4.01 79.64
N LYS A 2 10.03 -4.60 78.68
CA LYS A 2 10.61 -5.15 77.44
C LYS A 2 10.06 -4.33 76.27
N THR A 3 10.95 -3.53 75.66
CA THR A 3 10.67 -2.73 74.47
C THR A 3 10.68 -3.62 73.23
N LEU A 4 9.55 -3.75 72.53
CA LEU A 4 9.47 -4.32 71.22
C LEU A 4 9.85 -3.30 70.16
N SER A 5 10.97 -3.55 69.48
CA SER A 5 11.37 -2.79 68.30
C SER A 5 10.56 -3.25 67.10
N LYS A 6 9.76 -2.36 66.50
CA LYS A 6 9.06 -2.59 65.24
C LYS A 6 10.05 -2.49 64.06
N LEU A 7 10.33 -3.61 63.42
CA LEU A 7 11.12 -3.66 62.18
C LEU A 7 10.23 -3.20 61.02
N VAL A 8 10.47 -1.99 60.51
CA VAL A 8 9.81 -1.50 59.29
C VAL A 8 10.69 -1.92 58.10
N TRP A 9 10.15 -2.84 57.28
CA TRP A 9 10.81 -3.18 56.01
C TRP A 9 10.41 -2.16 54.94
N PRO A 10 11.37 -1.49 54.29
CA PRO A 10 11.07 -0.65 53.11
C PRO A 10 10.75 -1.55 51.92
N ALA A 11 9.56 -1.36 51.32
CA ALA A 11 9.21 -1.98 50.05
C ALA A 11 9.97 -1.19 48.95
N VAL A 12 11.01 -1.80 48.40
CA VAL A 12 11.69 -1.30 47.21
C VAL A 12 10.80 -1.55 46.01
N PHE A 13 10.14 -0.52 45.49
CA PHE A 13 9.49 -0.54 44.20
C PHE A 13 10.58 -0.41 43.11
N ALA A 14 10.93 -1.52 42.46
CA ALA A 14 11.70 -1.49 41.22
C ALA A 14 10.79 -0.95 40.10
N ALA A 15 10.95 0.32 39.74
CA ALA A 15 10.35 0.89 38.56
C ALA A 15 11.11 0.33 37.33
N SER A 16 10.53 -0.66 36.64
CA SER A 16 11.04 -1.12 35.35
C SER A 16 10.77 -0.02 34.32
N ALA A 17 11.78 0.75 33.96
CA ALA A 17 11.71 1.67 32.83
C ALA A 17 11.60 0.81 31.58
N LEU A 18 10.42 0.79 30.94
CA LEU A 18 10.23 0.26 29.62
C LEU A 18 10.91 1.21 28.62
N ILE A 19 12.12 0.87 28.21
CA ILE A 19 12.79 1.56 27.11
C ILE A 19 12.10 1.11 25.84
N SER A 20 11.25 1.97 25.27
CA SER A 20 10.73 1.77 23.91
C SER A 20 11.88 1.95 22.94
N ILE A 21 12.41 0.87 22.43
CA ILE A 21 13.33 0.88 21.30
C ILE A 21 12.47 1.19 20.07
N ASN A 22 12.58 2.42 19.55
CA ASN A 22 12.03 2.73 18.25
C ASN A 22 12.84 1.94 17.21
N ALA A 23 12.31 0.80 16.76
CA ALA A 23 12.88 0.10 15.62
C ALA A 23 12.69 1.00 14.40
N SER A 24 13.78 1.54 13.86
CA SER A 24 13.73 2.19 12.55
C SER A 24 13.49 1.11 11.51
N ALA A 25 12.51 1.33 10.64
CA ALA A 25 12.20 0.40 9.57
C ALA A 25 13.43 0.21 8.65
N ALA A 26 13.80 -1.05 8.43
CA ALA A 26 14.89 -1.39 7.54
C ALA A 26 14.46 -1.25 6.07
N PRO A 27 15.39 -0.94 5.15
CA PRO A 27 15.13 -0.99 3.72
C PRO A 27 14.62 -2.37 3.28
N VAL A 28 13.65 -2.39 2.36
CA VAL A 28 12.97 -3.59 1.86
C VAL A 28 13.47 -3.90 0.46
N SER A 29 13.99 -5.11 0.25
CA SER A 29 14.52 -5.56 -1.04
C SER A 29 13.47 -6.34 -1.84
N PHE A 30 13.20 -5.89 -3.05
CA PHE A 30 12.37 -6.57 -4.05
C PHE A 30 13.28 -7.31 -5.03
N THR A 31 13.08 -8.62 -5.19
CA THR A 31 13.96 -9.50 -5.98
C THR A 31 13.32 -10.00 -7.28
N ALA A 32 12.00 -9.88 -7.41
CA ALA A 32 11.27 -10.18 -8.62
C ALA A 32 9.99 -9.36 -8.71
N ASN A 33 9.61 -8.94 -9.91
CA ASN A 33 8.34 -8.27 -10.22
C ASN A 33 7.78 -8.80 -11.53
N THR A 34 6.57 -9.34 -11.50
CA THR A 34 5.87 -9.85 -12.69
C THR A 34 4.50 -9.20 -12.79
N PRO A 35 4.30 -8.29 -13.75
CA PRO A 35 3.01 -7.65 -13.97
C PRO A 35 2.06 -8.55 -14.76
N THR A 36 0.76 -8.44 -14.45
CA THR A 36 -0.32 -9.07 -15.21
C THR A 36 -1.52 -8.16 -15.26
N TRP A 37 -2.15 -8.06 -16.44
CA TRP A 37 -3.41 -7.32 -16.61
C TRP A 37 -4.60 -8.28 -16.55
N SER A 38 -5.70 -7.82 -15.97
CA SER A 38 -6.93 -8.60 -15.81
C SER A 38 -8.15 -7.71 -15.57
N GLY A 39 -9.34 -8.32 -15.53
CA GLY A 39 -10.55 -7.70 -15.01
C GLY A 39 -10.96 -6.40 -15.71
N ALA A 40 -10.79 -6.32 -17.02
CA ALA A 40 -11.26 -5.17 -17.79
C ALA A 40 -12.78 -5.08 -17.76
N VAL A 41 -13.28 -3.85 -17.62
CA VAL A 41 -14.71 -3.52 -17.61
C VAL A 41 -14.99 -2.49 -18.70
N GLY A 42 -16.19 -2.54 -19.29
CA GLY A 42 -16.57 -1.73 -20.45
C GLY A 42 -15.90 -2.22 -21.72
N GLY A 43 -16.09 -1.56 -22.83
CA GLY A 43 -15.37 -1.80 -24.08
C GLY A 43 -15.45 -3.20 -24.69
N SER A 44 -14.52 -3.50 -25.60
CA SER A 44 -14.45 -4.74 -26.36
C SER A 44 -13.01 -5.05 -26.83
N ASP A 45 -12.86 -6.19 -27.51
CA ASP A 45 -11.65 -6.59 -28.25
C ASP A 45 -10.38 -6.64 -27.38
N TYR A 46 -10.49 -7.21 -26.18
CA TYR A 46 -9.40 -7.26 -25.22
C TYR A 46 -8.29 -8.24 -25.63
N VAL A 47 -7.04 -7.76 -25.59
CA VAL A 47 -5.83 -8.58 -25.66
C VAL A 47 -5.03 -8.36 -24.38
N TYR A 48 -4.86 -9.42 -23.59
CA TYR A 48 -4.20 -9.34 -22.29
C TYR A 48 -2.76 -9.82 -22.35
N ASN A 49 -1.90 -9.16 -21.58
CA ASN A 49 -0.54 -9.58 -21.25
C ASN A 49 0.38 -9.79 -22.47
N ALA A 50 0.18 -9.01 -23.53
CA ALA A 50 1.08 -9.01 -24.67
C ALA A 50 2.42 -8.37 -24.28
N ALA A 51 3.54 -9.05 -24.59
CA ALA A 51 4.88 -8.49 -24.38
C ALA A 51 5.22 -7.46 -25.47
N ASN A 52 5.67 -6.27 -25.06
CA ASN A 52 5.99 -5.21 -26.00
C ASN A 52 7.12 -4.30 -25.47
N GLY A 53 8.37 -4.58 -25.87
CA GLY A 53 9.53 -3.74 -25.54
C GLY A 53 9.76 -3.55 -24.03
N GLY A 54 9.64 -4.63 -23.23
CA GLY A 54 9.76 -4.62 -21.78
C GLY A 54 8.45 -4.33 -21.04
N PHE A 55 7.41 -3.89 -21.77
CA PHE A 55 6.08 -3.70 -21.18
C PHE A 55 5.24 -4.97 -21.31
N THR A 56 4.40 -5.19 -20.34
CA THR A 56 3.26 -6.10 -20.41
C THR A 56 2.02 -5.28 -20.69
N ASP A 57 1.35 -5.53 -21.83
CA ASP A 57 0.26 -4.69 -22.32
C ASP A 57 -1.11 -5.34 -22.13
N ILE A 58 -2.12 -4.50 -21.91
CA ILE A 58 -3.52 -4.79 -22.20
C ILE A 58 -3.97 -3.84 -23.31
N ARG A 59 -4.68 -4.38 -24.31
CA ARG A 59 -5.23 -3.62 -25.43
C ARG A 59 -6.72 -3.79 -25.50
N TRP A 60 -7.43 -2.78 -25.98
CA TRP A 60 -8.89 -2.77 -26.12
C TRP A 60 -9.36 -1.90 -27.27
N GLY A 61 -10.63 -2.04 -27.58
CA GLY A 61 -11.38 -1.19 -28.49
C GLY A 61 -11.27 -1.63 -29.95
N THR A 62 -12.33 -1.38 -30.69
CA THR A 62 -12.37 -1.58 -32.13
C THR A 62 -11.60 -0.42 -32.79
N PRO A 63 -10.39 -0.67 -33.34
CA PRO A 63 -9.50 0.42 -33.73
C PRO A 63 -9.93 1.07 -35.05
N LEU A 64 -9.71 2.39 -35.14
CA LEU A 64 -9.71 3.11 -36.43
C LEU A 64 -8.32 3.04 -37.11
N SER A 65 -7.25 2.92 -36.31
CA SER A 65 -5.87 2.73 -36.78
C SER A 65 -5.15 1.64 -36.00
N ALA A 66 -5.14 1.74 -34.66
CA ALA A 66 -4.57 0.76 -33.72
C ALA A 66 -5.43 0.72 -32.46
N PRO A 67 -5.45 -0.42 -31.71
CA PRO A 67 -6.19 -0.50 -30.45
C PRO A 67 -5.59 0.40 -29.39
N SER A 68 -6.42 0.99 -28.52
CA SER A 68 -5.99 1.65 -27.30
C SER A 68 -5.52 0.66 -26.25
N GLY A 69 -4.93 1.11 -25.13
CA GLY A 69 -4.48 0.20 -24.11
C GLY A 69 -3.55 0.79 -23.07
N LEU A 70 -3.27 0.00 -22.04
CA LEU A 70 -2.22 0.30 -21.07
C LEU A 70 -1.09 -0.72 -21.16
N GLY A 71 0.13 -0.26 -20.89
CA GLY A 71 1.30 -1.09 -20.70
C GLY A 71 1.98 -0.76 -19.38
N PHE A 72 2.55 -1.75 -18.73
CA PHE A 72 3.35 -1.55 -17.53
C PHE A 72 4.69 -2.27 -17.65
N ASN A 73 5.77 -1.51 -17.41
CA ASN A 73 7.14 -2.01 -17.31
C ASN A 73 7.60 -1.82 -15.86
N PRO A 74 7.72 -2.87 -15.05
CA PRO A 74 8.14 -2.74 -13.67
C PRO A 74 9.59 -2.25 -13.56
N THR A 75 9.92 -1.60 -12.44
CA THR A 75 11.31 -1.28 -12.10
C THR A 75 12.14 -2.57 -12.07
N ASP A 76 13.34 -2.52 -12.66
CA ASP A 76 14.26 -3.65 -12.71
C ASP A 76 14.56 -4.17 -11.30
N THR A 77 14.62 -5.50 -11.18
CA THR A 77 14.95 -6.16 -9.92
C THR A 77 16.39 -6.75 -9.96
N PRO A 78 17.13 -6.78 -8.84
CA PRO A 78 16.70 -6.36 -7.50
C PRO A 78 16.74 -4.83 -7.31
N PHE A 79 15.77 -4.30 -6.55
CA PHE A 79 15.83 -2.92 -6.06
C PHE A 79 15.45 -2.83 -4.58
N VAL A 80 15.76 -1.69 -3.96
CA VAL A 80 15.52 -1.44 -2.54
C VAL A 80 14.58 -0.26 -2.37
N ALA A 81 13.53 -0.43 -1.57
CA ALA A 81 12.60 0.61 -1.17
C ALA A 81 12.73 0.92 0.33
N ASN A 82 12.85 2.20 0.66
CA ASN A 82 12.80 2.63 2.05
C ASN A 82 11.34 2.81 2.47
N PRO A 83 10.93 2.27 3.62
CA PRO A 83 9.58 2.48 4.15
C PRO A 83 9.28 3.98 4.32
N ASN A 84 8.02 4.34 4.05
CA ASN A 84 7.50 5.71 4.09
C ASN A 84 8.13 6.70 3.08
N VAL A 85 9.01 6.23 2.20
CA VAL A 85 9.59 7.00 1.10
C VAL A 85 8.96 6.59 -0.22
N ALA A 86 8.67 7.56 -1.10
CA ALA A 86 8.21 7.30 -2.46
C ALA A 86 9.30 6.61 -3.26
N PHE A 87 8.94 5.59 -4.04
CA PHE A 87 9.84 4.94 -5.00
C PHE A 87 9.11 4.65 -6.30
N LYS A 88 9.85 4.59 -7.40
CA LYS A 88 9.32 4.23 -8.70
C LYS A 88 9.00 2.74 -8.72
N LEU A 89 7.72 2.41 -8.93
CA LEU A 89 7.27 1.02 -9.08
C LEU A 89 7.52 0.52 -10.51
N GLY A 90 7.41 1.41 -11.48
CA GLY A 90 7.63 1.12 -12.89
C GLY A 90 7.19 2.28 -13.78
N ASP A 91 7.20 2.05 -15.09
CA ASP A 91 6.66 2.95 -16.09
C ASP A 91 5.29 2.48 -16.56
N LEU A 92 4.31 3.36 -16.50
CA LEU A 92 3.00 3.18 -17.12
C LEU A 92 3.02 3.81 -18.49
N ARG A 93 2.42 3.12 -19.46
CA ARG A 93 2.24 3.60 -20.83
C ARG A 93 0.75 3.57 -21.16
N HIS A 94 0.24 4.66 -21.75
CA HIS A 94 -1.07 4.68 -22.37
C HIS A 94 -0.92 4.78 -23.88
N TYR A 95 -1.50 3.81 -24.59
CA TYR A 95 -1.69 3.84 -26.03
C TYR A 95 -3.04 4.49 -26.28
N ASN A 96 -3.02 5.80 -26.46
CA ASN A 96 -4.23 6.57 -26.69
C ASN A 96 -4.44 6.73 -28.20
N ASN A 97 -5.22 5.83 -28.77
CA ASN A 97 -5.48 5.78 -30.22
C ASN A 97 -6.98 5.97 -30.47
N PRO A 98 -7.35 6.58 -31.62
CA PRO A 98 -8.76 6.67 -31.99
C PRO A 98 -9.39 5.29 -32.16
N ILE A 99 -10.44 5.02 -31.39
CA ILE A 99 -11.24 3.79 -31.41
C ILE A 99 -12.71 4.11 -31.59
N THR A 100 -13.50 3.10 -31.97
CA THR A 100 -14.94 3.26 -32.12
C THR A 100 -15.58 3.60 -30.77
N ALA A 101 -16.44 4.60 -30.75
CA ALA A 101 -17.13 5.03 -29.52
C ALA A 101 -17.85 3.88 -28.80
N GLY A 102 -17.71 3.80 -27.50
CA GLY A 102 -18.29 2.76 -26.66
C GLY A 102 -17.49 1.45 -26.62
N THR A 103 -16.33 1.39 -27.29
CA THR A 103 -15.44 0.21 -27.26
C THR A 103 -14.23 0.37 -26.33
N ALA A 104 -14.09 1.50 -25.66
CA ALA A 104 -13.05 1.77 -24.65
C ALA A 104 -13.30 1.01 -23.35
N ALA A 105 -12.23 0.52 -22.73
CA ALA A 105 -12.28 0.05 -21.34
C ALA A 105 -12.56 1.25 -20.41
N THR A 106 -13.37 1.04 -19.38
CA THR A 106 -13.60 2.01 -18.30
C THR A 106 -12.74 1.72 -17.08
N SER A 107 -12.32 0.47 -16.90
CA SER A 107 -11.33 0.08 -15.90
C SER A 107 -10.61 -1.20 -16.26
N VAL A 108 -9.40 -1.35 -15.73
CA VAL A 108 -8.57 -2.57 -15.82
C VAL A 108 -7.79 -2.75 -14.53
N ASN A 109 -7.43 -3.99 -14.20
CA ASN A 109 -6.64 -4.30 -13.02
C ASN A 109 -5.21 -4.69 -13.40
N LEU A 110 -4.22 -4.04 -12.77
CA LEU A 110 -2.83 -4.46 -12.78
C LEU A 110 -2.55 -5.32 -11.54
N GLY A 111 -2.29 -6.59 -11.75
CA GLY A 111 -1.71 -7.47 -10.74
C GLY A 111 -0.18 -7.36 -10.79
N LEU A 112 0.47 -7.33 -9.64
CA LEU A 112 1.91 -7.36 -9.51
C LEU A 112 2.31 -8.48 -8.56
N ALA A 113 2.77 -9.60 -9.13
CA ALA A 113 3.40 -10.66 -8.35
C ALA A 113 4.85 -10.26 -8.08
N THR A 114 5.23 -10.18 -6.83
CA THR A 114 6.57 -9.74 -6.42
C THR A 114 7.15 -10.67 -5.35
N THR A 115 8.48 -10.81 -5.33
CA THR A 115 9.19 -11.47 -4.25
C THR A 115 9.90 -10.42 -3.41
N VAL A 116 9.64 -10.43 -2.12
CA VAL A 116 10.25 -9.53 -1.13
C VAL A 116 11.21 -10.35 -0.27
N ALA A 117 12.49 -9.98 -0.25
CA ALA A 117 13.48 -10.64 0.57
C ALA A 117 13.14 -10.52 2.07
N ASP A 118 13.41 -11.59 2.81
CA ASP A 118 13.21 -11.67 4.27
C ASP A 118 11.75 -11.44 4.73
N ALA A 119 10.80 -11.38 3.79
CA ALA A 119 9.38 -11.23 4.11
C ALA A 119 8.68 -12.57 4.41
N ALA A 120 7.66 -12.50 5.23
CA ALA A 120 6.75 -13.61 5.49
C ALA A 120 5.28 -13.16 5.18
N PRO A 121 4.66 -13.78 4.15
CA PRO A 121 5.27 -14.62 3.12
C PRO A 121 6.20 -13.84 2.18
N ALA A 122 7.17 -14.51 1.54
CA ALA A 122 8.11 -13.86 0.62
C ALA A 122 7.44 -13.43 -0.69
N ASN A 123 6.55 -14.25 -1.24
CA ASN A 123 5.80 -13.95 -2.46
C ASN A 123 4.55 -13.16 -2.12
N GLN A 124 4.40 -12.00 -2.75
CA GLN A 124 3.29 -11.07 -2.60
C GLN A 124 2.56 -10.88 -3.93
N ASN A 125 1.26 -10.65 -3.87
CA ASN A 125 0.45 -10.30 -5.03
C ASN A 125 -0.34 -9.03 -4.74
N PHE A 126 0.11 -7.92 -5.28
CA PHE A 126 -0.60 -6.64 -5.17
C PHE A 126 -1.55 -6.46 -6.36
N SER A 127 -2.64 -5.75 -6.15
CA SER A 127 -3.59 -5.42 -7.22
C SER A 127 -3.96 -3.94 -7.16
N PHE A 128 -3.93 -3.31 -8.33
CA PHE A 128 -4.25 -1.90 -8.51
C PHE A 128 -5.26 -1.79 -9.65
N GLN A 129 -6.33 -1.03 -9.46
CA GLN A 129 -7.28 -0.76 -10.52
C GLN A 129 -6.95 0.57 -11.17
N PHE A 130 -6.87 0.59 -12.49
CA PHE A 130 -6.82 1.81 -13.28
C PHE A 130 -8.20 2.09 -13.85
N LEU A 131 -8.62 3.35 -13.73
CA LEU A 131 -9.85 3.87 -14.31
C LEU A 131 -9.48 4.70 -15.53
N ILE A 132 -10.17 4.46 -16.62
CA ILE A 132 -9.95 5.12 -17.92
C ILE A 132 -11.16 5.99 -18.21
N ASP A 133 -10.93 7.27 -18.43
CA ASP A 133 -11.93 8.22 -18.89
C ASP A 133 -11.58 8.65 -20.32
N GLU A 134 -12.10 7.89 -21.25
CA GLU A 134 -11.99 8.13 -22.68
C GLU A 134 -12.84 9.33 -23.06
N THR A 135 -12.27 10.34 -23.68
CA THR A 135 -12.95 11.56 -24.08
C THR A 135 -13.57 11.44 -25.46
N THR A 136 -14.53 12.28 -25.78
CA THR A 136 -15.23 12.27 -27.07
C THR A 136 -14.46 12.96 -28.19
N ASN A 137 -13.27 13.49 -27.91
CA ASN A 137 -12.48 14.26 -28.88
C ASN A 137 -13.18 15.46 -29.51
N GLN A 138 -14.18 16.05 -28.78
CA GLN A 138 -14.98 17.18 -29.22
C GLN A 138 -14.90 18.34 -28.20
N GLN A 139 -15.01 19.58 -28.71
CA GLN A 139 -15.04 20.78 -27.86
C GLN A 139 -16.39 20.90 -27.10
N PRO A 140 -16.34 21.41 -25.86
CA PRO A 140 -15.14 21.71 -25.07
C PRO A 140 -14.47 20.45 -24.54
N CYS A 141 -13.14 20.41 -24.59
CA CYS A 141 -12.41 19.28 -23.98
C CYS A 141 -12.67 19.21 -22.48
N LYS A 142 -12.86 18.02 -21.97
CA LYS A 142 -13.17 17.75 -20.55
C LYS A 142 -12.02 18.14 -19.61
N TYR A 143 -10.78 17.94 -20.08
CA TYR A 143 -9.59 18.19 -19.27
C TYR A 143 -8.85 19.44 -19.73
N PRO A 144 -8.36 20.29 -18.79
CA PRO A 144 -7.87 21.63 -19.11
C PRO A 144 -6.54 21.68 -19.87
N ASN A 145 -5.76 20.58 -19.86
CA ASN A 145 -4.51 20.50 -20.62
C ASN A 145 -4.72 20.30 -22.13
N SER A 146 -5.92 19.95 -22.52
CA SER A 146 -6.36 19.73 -23.89
C SER A 146 -7.13 20.96 -24.38
N SER A 147 -6.46 21.91 -24.95
CA SER A 147 -7.09 23.16 -25.42
C SER A 147 -7.79 23.02 -26.77
N THR A 148 -7.46 22.00 -27.56
CA THR A 148 -7.99 21.73 -28.90
C THR A 148 -8.16 20.23 -29.12
N PRO A 149 -9.16 19.80 -29.94
CA PRO A 149 -9.27 18.41 -30.34
C PRO A 149 -8.05 17.95 -31.17
N PRO A 150 -7.65 16.66 -31.02
CA PRO A 150 -8.28 15.66 -30.16
C PRO A 150 -7.99 15.91 -28.67
N CYS A 151 -8.99 15.65 -27.84
CA CYS A 151 -8.92 15.89 -26.40
C CYS A 151 -8.17 14.78 -25.67
N ASP A 152 -7.47 15.14 -24.59
CA ASP A 152 -6.74 14.16 -23.77
C ASP A 152 -7.70 13.25 -23.01
N ASP A 153 -7.29 12.00 -22.87
CA ASP A 153 -7.93 11.05 -21.95
C ASP A 153 -7.29 11.12 -20.56
N ARG A 154 -8.01 10.67 -19.57
CA ARG A 154 -7.50 10.65 -18.19
C ARG A 154 -7.45 9.25 -17.61
N ILE A 155 -6.30 8.91 -17.07
CA ILE A 155 -6.08 7.69 -16.30
C ILE A 155 -5.96 8.05 -14.82
N THR A 156 -6.74 7.38 -13.97
CA THR A 156 -6.62 7.43 -12.51
C THR A 156 -6.41 6.03 -11.96
N PHE A 157 -6.14 5.89 -10.66
CA PHE A 157 -5.95 4.58 -10.03
C PHE A 157 -6.65 4.46 -8.69
N GLN A 158 -6.89 3.21 -8.29
CA GLN A 158 -7.35 2.82 -6.95
C GLN A 158 -6.49 1.67 -6.42
N ASN A 159 -6.15 1.73 -5.14
CA ASN A 159 -5.43 0.66 -4.46
C ASN A 159 -6.43 -0.41 -3.99
N MET A 160 -6.38 -1.62 -4.58
CA MET A 160 -7.33 -2.70 -4.31
C MET A 160 -6.91 -3.59 -3.14
N THR A 161 -5.62 -3.60 -2.79
CA THR A 161 -5.03 -4.53 -1.81
C THR A 161 -4.43 -3.82 -0.59
N LEU A 162 -5.04 -2.71 -0.14
CA LEU A 162 -4.57 -1.96 1.04
C LEU A 162 -4.56 -2.80 2.33
N ASN A 163 -5.31 -3.91 2.35
CA ASN A 163 -5.37 -4.84 3.49
C ASN A 163 -4.42 -6.04 3.34
N GLN A 164 -3.59 -6.06 2.28
CA GLN A 164 -2.56 -7.08 2.13
C GLN A 164 -1.29 -6.64 2.83
N PHE A 165 -0.87 -7.44 3.80
CA PHE A 165 0.32 -7.19 4.60
C PHE A 165 1.34 -8.30 4.39
N PHE A 166 2.61 -7.94 4.44
CA PHE A 166 3.72 -8.86 4.63
C PHE A 166 4.57 -8.40 5.81
N THR A 167 5.26 -9.31 6.44
CA THR A 167 6.01 -9.04 7.67
C THR A 167 7.51 -9.19 7.42
N ILE A 168 8.31 -8.22 7.83
CA ILE A 168 9.77 -8.30 7.88
C ILE A 168 10.19 -7.97 9.30
N ALA A 169 10.96 -8.85 9.93
CA ALA A 169 11.45 -8.69 11.30
C ALA A 169 10.35 -8.30 12.32
N GLY A 170 9.14 -8.81 12.13
CA GLY A 170 7.99 -8.53 13.01
C GLY A 170 7.24 -7.23 12.71
N ILE A 171 7.67 -6.46 11.70
CA ILE A 171 6.98 -5.24 11.26
C ILE A 171 6.11 -5.58 10.04
N ASN A 172 4.84 -5.19 10.06
CA ASN A 172 3.92 -5.36 8.96
C ASN A 172 4.02 -4.19 7.98
N TYR A 173 4.08 -4.50 6.68
CA TYR A 173 4.13 -3.54 5.59
C TYR A 173 2.98 -3.76 4.62
N THR A 174 2.49 -2.68 4.02
CA THR A 174 1.63 -2.70 2.84
C THR A 174 2.21 -1.83 1.75
N LEU A 175 1.90 -2.17 0.49
CA LEU A 175 2.29 -1.41 -0.69
C LEU A 175 1.08 -0.64 -1.22
N ALA A 176 1.22 0.67 -1.41
CA ALA A 176 0.20 1.52 -2.00
C ALA A 176 0.77 2.36 -3.13
N LEU A 177 0.02 2.49 -4.24
CA LEU A 177 0.29 3.52 -5.24
C LEU A 177 0.02 4.88 -4.62
N ILE A 178 0.90 5.85 -4.91
CA ILE A 178 0.79 7.22 -4.43
C ILE A 178 0.60 8.23 -5.56
N GLY A 179 0.90 7.85 -6.80
CA GLY A 179 0.68 8.74 -7.93
C GLY A 179 1.53 8.48 -9.16
N PHE A 180 1.28 9.32 -10.15
CA PHE A 180 2.05 9.44 -11.37
C PHE A 180 3.04 10.60 -11.25
N SER A 181 4.22 10.48 -11.87
CA SER A 181 5.24 11.53 -11.84
C SER A 181 6.12 11.52 -13.08
N ASN A 182 6.50 12.71 -13.54
CA ASN A 182 7.49 12.94 -14.58
C ASN A 182 8.79 13.56 -14.06
N ASP A 183 8.88 13.84 -12.75
CA ASP A 183 10.02 14.53 -12.11
C ASP A 183 10.79 13.65 -11.11
N GLY A 184 10.77 12.32 -11.35
CA GLY A 184 11.47 11.37 -10.49
C GLY A 184 10.77 11.10 -9.15
N GLY A 185 9.48 11.46 -9.01
CA GLY A 185 8.70 11.27 -7.79
C GLY A 185 8.80 12.43 -6.79
N ALA A 186 9.42 13.54 -7.18
CA ALA A 186 9.48 14.75 -6.35
C ALA A 186 8.06 15.30 -6.11
N THR A 187 7.24 15.27 -7.16
CA THR A 187 5.80 15.51 -7.07
C THR A 187 5.03 14.34 -7.68
N THR A 188 3.89 13.98 -7.08
CA THR A 188 3.00 12.95 -7.62
C THR A 188 1.60 13.50 -7.80
N GLN A 189 0.94 13.06 -8.88
CA GLN A 189 -0.45 13.40 -9.20
C GLN A 189 -1.33 12.16 -9.16
N SER A 190 -2.58 12.31 -8.78
CA SER A 190 -3.55 11.20 -8.73
C SER A 190 -4.10 10.82 -10.10
N TYR A 191 -3.73 11.53 -11.14
CA TYR A 191 -4.17 11.30 -12.52
C TYR A 191 -3.02 11.50 -13.51
N PHE A 192 -3.20 10.93 -14.69
CA PHE A 192 -2.34 11.08 -15.86
C PHE A 192 -3.22 11.45 -17.06
N ASP A 193 -3.04 12.67 -17.58
CA ASP A 193 -3.67 13.11 -18.80
C ASP A 193 -2.82 12.67 -20.00
N SER A 194 -3.43 11.95 -20.91
CA SER A 194 -2.78 11.27 -22.02
C SER A 194 -3.27 11.83 -23.34
N GLN A 195 -2.38 12.41 -24.12
CA GLN A 195 -2.69 13.01 -25.41
C GLN A 195 -3.14 11.95 -26.40
N GLU A 196 -4.19 12.25 -27.15
CA GLU A 196 -4.74 11.41 -28.22
C GLU A 196 -3.77 11.26 -29.40
N GLY A 197 -3.84 10.12 -30.08
CA GLY A 197 -3.10 9.85 -31.32
C GLY A 197 -1.67 9.38 -31.10
N GLY A 198 -1.36 8.80 -29.92
CA GLY A 198 0.01 8.38 -29.65
C GLY A 198 0.20 7.46 -28.47
N THR A 199 1.46 7.36 -28.08
CA THR A 199 1.91 6.60 -26.93
C THR A 199 2.46 7.57 -25.89
N ASN A 200 1.85 7.59 -24.72
CA ASN A 200 2.23 8.48 -23.62
C ASN A 200 2.79 7.65 -22.46
N ASN A 201 3.93 8.06 -21.89
CA ASN A 201 4.58 7.35 -20.79
C ASN A 201 4.67 8.23 -19.55
N ILE A 202 4.53 7.60 -18.37
CA ILE A 202 4.68 8.26 -17.08
C ILE A 202 5.23 7.30 -16.03
N GLY A 203 6.03 7.78 -15.08
CA GLY A 203 6.45 6.98 -13.93
C GLY A 203 5.29 6.74 -12.97
N LEU A 204 5.10 5.49 -12.56
CA LEU A 204 4.15 5.09 -11.52
C LEU A 204 4.91 4.91 -10.21
N TYR A 205 4.47 5.62 -9.18
CA TYR A 205 5.13 5.65 -7.88
C TYR A 205 4.30 5.00 -6.80
N ALA A 206 5.01 4.33 -5.89
CA ALA A 206 4.43 3.64 -4.75
C ALA A 206 5.16 4.02 -3.46
N ARG A 207 4.58 3.61 -2.34
CA ARG A 207 5.15 3.71 -1.01
C ARG A 207 4.88 2.44 -0.24
N LEU A 208 5.89 1.98 0.50
CA LEU A 208 5.71 1.01 1.57
C LEU A 208 5.30 1.76 2.84
N THR A 209 4.17 1.36 3.40
CA THR A 209 3.69 1.93 4.67
C THR A 209 3.73 0.85 5.73
N GLU A 210 4.31 1.16 6.88
CA GLU A 210 4.20 0.30 8.04
C GLU A 210 2.76 0.31 8.53
N ALA A 211 2.18 -0.89 8.68
CA ALA A 211 0.94 -1.01 9.43
C ALA A 211 1.28 -0.76 10.90
N THR A 212 0.86 0.36 11.43
CA THR A 212 0.96 0.63 12.86
C THR A 212 0.22 -0.48 13.60
N GLN A 213 0.98 -1.36 14.25
CA GLN A 213 0.38 -2.19 15.29
C GLN A 213 -0.12 -1.20 16.33
N VAL A 214 -1.43 -1.08 16.45
CA VAL A 214 -2.00 -0.36 17.59
C VAL A 214 -1.50 -1.11 18.83
N PRO A 215 -0.63 -0.49 19.65
CA PRO A 215 -0.16 -1.17 20.87
C PRO A 215 -1.41 -1.62 21.62
N GLU A 216 -1.44 -2.87 22.04
CA GLU A 216 -2.56 -3.34 22.87
C GLU A 216 -2.78 -2.31 23.97
N PRO A 217 -4.01 -1.75 24.09
CA PRO A 217 -4.24 -0.66 25.03
C PRO A 217 -3.67 -1.08 26.37
N GLY A 218 -2.90 -0.21 27.00
CA GLY A 218 -2.38 -0.45 28.37
C GLY A 218 -3.44 -0.90 29.37
N SER A 219 -4.72 -0.93 28.94
CA SER A 219 -5.86 -1.57 29.58
C SER A 219 -5.63 -3.03 29.96
N LEU A 220 -4.93 -3.84 29.17
CA LEU A 220 -4.60 -5.22 29.54
C LEU A 220 -3.58 -5.26 30.69
N ALA A 221 -2.57 -4.38 30.65
CA ALA A 221 -1.63 -4.24 31.77
C ALA A 221 -2.33 -3.69 33.00
N LEU A 222 -3.22 -2.69 32.87
CA LEU A 222 -4.04 -2.14 33.95
C LEU A 222 -5.04 -3.17 34.48
N LEU A 223 -5.66 -3.96 33.61
CA LEU A 223 -6.55 -5.05 34.02
C LEU A 223 -5.77 -6.12 34.79
N GLY A 224 -4.57 -6.51 34.31
CA GLY A 224 -3.70 -7.44 35.01
C GLY A 224 -3.26 -6.93 36.40
N LEU A 225 -2.88 -5.66 36.49
CA LEU A 225 -2.54 -4.99 37.75
C LEU A 225 -3.75 -4.86 38.67
N GLY A 226 -4.93 -4.55 38.11
CA GLY A 226 -6.19 -4.48 38.87
C GLY A 226 -6.59 -5.83 39.49
N LEU A 227 -6.51 -6.91 38.72
CA LEU A 227 -6.75 -8.26 39.17
C LEU A 227 -5.75 -8.72 40.25
N ALA A 228 -4.45 -8.42 40.05
CA ALA A 228 -3.42 -8.71 41.04
C ALA A 228 -3.65 -7.93 42.35
N GLY A 229 -4.08 -6.66 42.27
CA GLY A 229 -4.48 -5.86 43.42
C GLY A 229 -5.65 -6.44 44.17
N LEU A 230 -6.69 -6.88 43.49
CA LEU A 230 -7.87 -7.54 44.10
C LEU A 230 -7.50 -8.83 44.84
N VAL A 231 -6.63 -9.67 44.27
CA VAL A 231 -6.11 -10.88 44.90
C VAL A 231 -5.31 -10.54 46.17
N ALA A 232 -4.50 -9.50 46.14
CA ALA A 232 -3.72 -9.07 47.29
C ALA A 232 -4.63 -8.59 48.47
N ILE A 233 -5.69 -7.85 48.15
CA ILE A 233 -6.67 -7.38 49.14
C ILE A 233 -7.47 -8.52 49.73
N SER A 234 -7.92 -9.51 48.92
CA SER A 234 -8.66 -10.67 49.37
C SER A 234 -7.85 -11.52 50.35
N ARG A 235 -6.57 -11.75 50.08
CA ARG A 235 -5.64 -12.46 50.96
C ARG A 235 -5.41 -11.76 52.31
N ARG A 236 -5.41 -10.41 52.33
CA ARG A 236 -5.29 -9.63 53.57
C ARG A 236 -6.55 -9.80 54.46
N LYS A 237 -7.75 -9.79 53.91
CA LYS A 237 -9.00 -9.98 54.66
C LYS A 237 -9.07 -11.35 55.29
N GLN A 238 -8.64 -12.43 54.62
CA GLN A 238 -8.62 -13.77 55.19
C GLN A 238 -7.67 -13.94 56.38
N LYS A 239 -6.54 -13.19 56.40
CA LYS A 239 -5.62 -13.20 57.54
C LYS A 239 -6.14 -12.45 58.78
N SER A 240 -7.00 -11.46 58.61
CA SER A 240 -7.54 -10.68 59.73
C SER A 240 -8.74 -11.39 60.43
N SER A 241 -9.44 -12.28 59.74
CA SER A 241 -10.55 -13.06 60.34
C SER A 241 -10.10 -14.34 61.06
N GLY A 242 -8.85 -14.77 60.90
CA GLY A 242 -8.29 -15.93 61.60
C GLY A 242 -7.60 -15.62 62.95
N LEU A 243 -7.62 -14.38 63.43
CA LEU A 243 -7.04 -13.99 64.73
C LEU A 243 -8.07 -13.65 65.81
N ALA A 244 -9.34 -13.94 65.56
CA ALA A 244 -10.45 -13.72 66.52
C ALA A 244 -11.18 -15.05 66.81
N ALA A 245 -10.43 -16.04 67.27
CA ALA A 245 -10.96 -17.29 67.89
C ALA A 245 -10.02 -17.72 69.01
#